data_a1e49e7dfa001bdd6bdfa4ffb12f2076
#
_entry.id   a1e49e7dfa001bdd6bdfa4ffb12f2076
#
_cell.length_a   1.000
_cell.length_b   1.000
_cell.length_c   1.000
_cell.angle_alpha   90.00
_cell.angle_beta   90.00
_cell.angle_gamma   90.00
#
_symmetry.space_group_name_H-M   'P 1'
#
loop_
_entity.id
_entity.type
_entity.pdbx_description
1 polymer ?
#
loop_
_entity_poly.entity_id
_entity_poly.type
_entity_poly.pdbx_seq_one_letter_code
_entity_poly.pdbx_strand_id
1 'polypeptide(L)'
;ELGGDGPSRLEHDVRTRLNHAEERAQSEGGHLVLIGILPTLREQDLVEGTLSANPRYKLLNEQIFAARGEDLHLAIEGVERLDTHADSVAPEAACTSVQLHLQVSPEQFAAHWNAAQAIAGPQVAVAANSPYLFGKELHRETRITLFEQATDTRPAELKAQGVRPRVWFGERWITSVFDL
;
A
#
# COMPACT_ATOMS: atom_id res chain seq x y z
N GLU A 1 -16.28 16.63 -3.65
CA GLU A 1 -16.05 17.19 -2.30
C GLU A 1 -16.69 16.29 -1.24
N LEU A 2 -15.99 16.04 -0.12
CA LEU A 2 -16.44 15.16 0.96
C LEU A 2 -17.14 15.92 2.11
N GLY A 3 -17.54 17.17 1.90
CA GLY A 3 -18.31 17.93 2.89
C GLY A 3 -19.77 17.52 2.94
N GLY A 4 -20.43 17.74 4.09
CA GLY A 4 -21.86 17.44 4.28
C GLY A 4 -22.17 15.94 4.10
N ASP A 5 -23.03 15.60 3.14
CA ASP A 5 -23.43 14.24 2.77
C ASP A 5 -22.47 13.55 1.79
N GLY A 6 -21.31 14.18 1.48
CA GLY A 6 -20.32 13.65 0.55
C GLY A 6 -19.84 12.22 0.82
N PRO A 7 -19.54 11.83 2.07
CA PRO A 7 -19.18 10.44 2.40
C PRO A 7 -20.29 9.42 2.06
N SER A 8 -21.54 9.75 2.34
CA SER A 8 -22.67 8.87 2.02
C SER A 8 -22.90 8.75 0.51
N ARG A 9 -22.70 9.83 -0.25
CA ARG A 9 -22.76 9.79 -1.71
C ARG A 9 -21.62 8.94 -2.28
N LEU A 10 -20.41 9.12 -1.76
CA LEU A 10 -19.27 8.30 -2.17
C LEU A 10 -19.52 6.81 -1.93
N GLU A 11 -20.01 6.45 -0.75
CA GLU A 11 -20.39 5.06 -0.44
C GLU A 11 -21.41 4.52 -1.45
N HIS A 12 -22.47 5.29 -1.70
CA HIS A 12 -23.52 4.91 -2.64
C HIS A 12 -22.97 4.68 -4.06
N ASP A 13 -22.14 5.61 -4.54
CA ASP A 13 -21.54 5.53 -5.88
C ASP A 13 -20.60 4.33 -6.01
N VAL A 14 -19.77 4.08 -5.01
CA VAL A 14 -18.87 2.91 -4.98
C VAL A 14 -19.68 1.62 -4.98
N ARG A 15 -20.68 1.51 -4.12
CA ARG A 15 -21.58 0.34 -4.03
C ARG A 15 -22.30 0.08 -5.33
N THR A 16 -22.84 1.12 -5.97
CA THR A 16 -23.53 1.01 -7.25
C THR A 16 -22.60 0.47 -8.35
N ARG A 17 -21.35 1.00 -8.41
CA ARG A 17 -20.36 0.54 -9.39
C ARG A 17 -19.92 -0.91 -9.16
N LEU A 18 -19.73 -1.30 -7.91
CA LEU A 18 -19.38 -2.68 -7.54
C LEU A 18 -20.51 -3.66 -7.90
N ASN A 19 -21.77 -3.31 -7.59
CA ASN A 19 -22.93 -4.13 -7.94
C ASN A 19 -23.04 -4.32 -9.46
N HIS A 20 -22.85 -3.25 -10.22
CA HIS A 20 -22.87 -3.33 -11.68
C HIS A 20 -21.71 -4.18 -12.23
N ALA A 21 -20.53 -4.09 -11.65
CA ALA A 21 -19.39 -4.94 -12.01
C ALA A 21 -19.65 -6.41 -11.67
N GLU A 22 -20.25 -6.71 -10.52
CA GLU A 22 -20.66 -8.06 -10.13
C GLU A 22 -21.71 -8.64 -11.09
N GLU A 23 -22.75 -7.88 -11.46
CA GLU A 23 -23.74 -8.31 -12.44
C GLU A 23 -23.11 -8.71 -13.78
N ARG A 24 -22.13 -7.93 -14.24
CA ARG A 24 -21.39 -8.25 -15.46
C ARG A 24 -20.50 -9.48 -15.30
N ALA A 25 -19.80 -9.62 -14.17
CA ALA A 25 -19.01 -10.81 -13.89
C ALA A 25 -19.89 -12.08 -13.88
N GLN A 26 -21.06 -12.01 -13.24
CA GLN A 26 -22.01 -13.13 -13.21
C GLN A 26 -22.53 -13.51 -14.61
N SER A 27 -22.76 -12.53 -15.50
CA SER A 27 -23.18 -12.82 -16.87
C SER A 27 -22.11 -13.60 -17.68
N GLU A 28 -20.85 -13.52 -17.26
CA GLU A 28 -19.71 -14.26 -17.84
C GLU A 28 -19.32 -15.51 -17.00
N GLY A 29 -20.15 -15.88 -16.01
CA GLY A 29 -19.91 -17.06 -15.15
C GLY A 29 -18.86 -16.85 -14.07
N GLY A 30 -18.52 -15.63 -13.74
CA GLY A 30 -17.55 -15.26 -12.72
C GLY A 30 -18.15 -14.44 -11.56
N HIS A 31 -17.31 -14.03 -10.63
CA HIS A 31 -17.65 -13.17 -9.51
C HIS A 31 -16.59 -12.09 -9.27
N LEU A 32 -17.03 -10.93 -8.77
CA LEU A 32 -16.14 -9.87 -8.36
C LEU A 32 -15.62 -10.13 -6.95
N VAL A 33 -14.32 -10.15 -6.78
CA VAL A 33 -13.67 -10.31 -5.47
C VAL A 33 -12.76 -9.11 -5.20
N LEU A 34 -12.92 -8.48 -4.05
CA LEU A 34 -12.07 -7.39 -3.59
C LEU A 34 -10.91 -7.98 -2.79
N ILE A 35 -9.69 -7.80 -3.27
CA ILE A 35 -8.46 -8.32 -2.65
C ILE A 35 -7.40 -7.24 -2.60
N GLY A 36 -6.52 -7.30 -1.59
CA GLY A 36 -5.40 -6.37 -1.44
C GLY A 36 -4.16 -6.79 -2.23
N ILE A 37 -3.86 -8.08 -2.26
CA ILE A 37 -2.82 -8.70 -3.11
C ILE A 37 -3.45 -9.92 -3.77
N LEU A 38 -3.19 -10.14 -5.06
CA LEU A 38 -3.67 -11.31 -5.78
C LEU A 38 -3.08 -12.59 -5.15
N PRO A 39 -3.89 -13.52 -4.56
CA PRO A 39 -3.37 -14.68 -3.84
C PRO A 39 -2.59 -15.67 -4.71
N THR A 40 -2.85 -15.68 -6.02
CA THR A 40 -2.20 -16.55 -6.99
C THR A 40 -0.92 -15.95 -7.59
N LEU A 41 -0.53 -14.75 -7.13
CA LEU A 41 0.68 -14.07 -7.59
C LEU A 41 1.92 -14.87 -7.21
N ARG A 42 2.86 -15.00 -8.14
CA ARG A 42 4.15 -15.67 -7.95
C ARG A 42 5.29 -14.68 -8.14
N GLU A 43 6.46 -14.97 -7.58
CA GLU A 43 7.64 -14.09 -7.73
C GLU A 43 7.95 -13.79 -9.20
N GLN A 44 7.87 -14.80 -10.05
CA GLN A 44 8.13 -14.66 -11.49
C GLN A 44 7.13 -13.75 -12.24
N ASP A 45 5.99 -13.44 -11.62
CA ASP A 45 4.99 -12.56 -12.21
C ASP A 45 5.28 -11.08 -11.92
N LEU A 46 6.19 -10.78 -10.97
CA LEU A 46 6.58 -9.44 -10.55
C LEU A 46 7.89 -8.99 -11.23
N VAL A 47 7.83 -8.83 -12.54
CA VAL A 47 8.94 -8.29 -13.33
C VAL A 47 8.56 -6.93 -13.93
N GLU A 48 9.54 -6.11 -14.30
CA GLU A 48 9.30 -4.76 -14.86
C GLU A 48 8.29 -4.78 -16.02
N GLY A 49 8.32 -5.82 -16.86
CA GLY A 49 7.41 -5.97 -18.00
C GLY A 49 5.94 -6.18 -17.65
N THR A 50 5.59 -6.48 -16.40
CA THR A 50 4.21 -6.63 -15.93
C THR A 50 3.61 -5.33 -15.40
N LEU A 51 4.43 -4.31 -15.18
CA LEU A 51 3.96 -2.99 -14.78
C LEU A 51 3.20 -2.32 -15.91
N SER A 52 2.22 -1.48 -15.56
CA SER A 52 1.52 -0.66 -16.54
C SER A 52 2.51 0.16 -17.36
N ALA A 53 2.29 0.26 -18.69
CA ALA A 53 3.13 0.98 -19.63
C ALA A 53 3.06 2.51 -19.44
N ASN A 54 3.11 2.98 -18.19
CA ASN A 54 3.12 4.39 -17.83
C ASN A 54 4.56 4.82 -17.54
N PRO A 55 5.09 5.85 -18.22
CA PRO A 55 6.45 6.34 -18.02
C PRO A 55 6.81 6.65 -16.56
N ARG A 56 5.80 7.00 -15.75
CA ARG A 56 5.97 7.26 -14.32
C ARG A 56 6.50 6.04 -13.55
N TYR A 57 6.02 4.84 -13.85
CA TYR A 57 6.48 3.63 -13.16
C TYR A 57 7.92 3.29 -13.51
N LYS A 58 8.29 3.47 -14.78
CA LYS A 58 9.68 3.30 -15.19
C LYS A 58 10.60 4.28 -14.48
N LEU A 59 10.24 5.56 -14.45
CA LEU A 59 11.02 6.58 -13.75
C LEU A 59 11.13 6.28 -12.25
N LEU A 60 10.03 5.86 -11.61
CA LEU A 60 10.02 5.50 -10.20
C LEU A 60 10.98 4.32 -9.92
N ASN A 61 10.91 3.28 -10.74
CA ASN A 61 11.80 2.13 -10.66
C ASN A 61 13.27 2.56 -10.76
N GLU A 62 13.62 3.31 -11.80
CA GLU A 62 14.98 3.82 -12.01
C GLU A 62 15.49 4.65 -10.83
N GLN A 63 14.66 5.53 -10.28
CA GLN A 63 15.05 6.40 -9.16
C GLN A 63 15.23 5.65 -7.84
N ILE A 64 14.37 4.68 -7.53
CA ILE A 64 14.49 3.87 -6.32
C ILE A 64 15.77 3.05 -6.37
N PHE A 65 16.03 2.35 -7.47
CA PHE A 65 17.21 1.48 -7.59
C PHE A 65 18.50 2.28 -7.71
N ALA A 66 18.49 3.46 -8.38
CA ALA A 66 19.63 4.36 -8.41
C ALA A 66 19.99 4.90 -7.00
N ALA A 67 18.99 5.20 -6.18
CA ALA A 67 19.23 5.68 -4.81
C ALA A 67 19.68 4.55 -3.88
N ARG A 68 19.19 3.34 -4.08
CA ARG A 68 19.45 2.20 -3.22
C ARG A 68 20.79 1.51 -3.55
N GLY A 69 21.10 1.33 -4.82
CA GLY A 69 22.32 0.66 -5.31
C GLY A 69 22.34 -0.86 -5.13
N GLU A 70 21.22 -1.46 -4.68
CA GLU A 70 21.08 -2.91 -4.43
C GLU A 70 19.63 -3.36 -4.67
N ASP A 71 19.41 -4.67 -4.86
CA ASP A 71 18.08 -5.26 -4.98
C ASP A 71 17.26 -5.08 -3.70
N LEU A 72 15.94 -5.09 -3.85
CA LEU A 72 15.02 -5.09 -2.72
C LEU A 72 15.10 -6.43 -2.00
N HIS A 73 15.42 -6.42 -0.72
CA HIS A 73 15.28 -7.60 0.13
C HIS A 73 13.93 -7.54 0.85
N LEU A 74 13.08 -8.53 0.57
CA LEU A 74 11.77 -8.69 1.20
C LEU A 74 11.86 -9.82 2.23
N ALA A 75 11.81 -9.46 3.51
CA ALA A 75 11.84 -10.39 4.62
C ALA A 75 10.60 -10.15 5.50
N ILE A 76 9.60 -11.04 5.38
CA ILE A 76 8.32 -10.91 6.08
C ILE A 76 8.10 -12.16 6.93
N GLU A 77 7.97 -11.99 8.23
CA GLU A 77 7.67 -13.05 9.18
C GLU A 77 6.21 -12.93 9.64
N GLY A 78 5.35 -13.77 9.08
CA GLY A 78 3.93 -13.88 9.41
C GLY A 78 3.61 -15.27 9.99
N VAL A 79 2.51 -15.89 9.54
CA VAL A 79 2.22 -17.29 9.83
C VAL A 79 3.31 -18.17 9.24
N GLU A 80 3.69 -17.91 8.00
CA GLU A 80 4.88 -18.44 7.34
C GLU A 80 5.94 -17.35 7.19
N ARG A 81 7.12 -17.72 6.71
CA ARG A 81 8.22 -16.81 6.41
C ARG A 81 8.41 -16.67 4.90
N LEU A 82 8.48 -15.43 4.44
CA LEU A 82 8.95 -15.05 3.11
C LEU A 82 10.32 -14.38 3.25
N ASP A 83 11.28 -14.81 2.42
CA ASP A 83 12.62 -14.22 2.35
C ASP A 83 13.07 -14.30 0.88
N THR A 84 13.01 -13.18 0.17
CA THR A 84 13.28 -13.12 -1.27
C THR A 84 13.84 -11.76 -1.67
N HIS A 85 14.34 -11.66 -2.90
CA HIS A 85 14.85 -10.42 -3.47
C HIS A 85 14.07 -10.04 -4.73
N ALA A 86 13.92 -8.75 -4.98
CA ALA A 86 13.30 -8.22 -6.18
C ALA A 86 14.20 -7.14 -6.80
N ASP A 87 14.32 -7.19 -8.12
CA ASP A 87 15.11 -6.26 -8.95
C ASP A 87 14.28 -5.09 -9.50
N SER A 88 13.04 -4.97 -9.05
CA SER A 88 12.09 -3.96 -9.51
C SER A 88 11.13 -3.51 -8.42
N VAL A 89 10.41 -2.41 -8.64
CA VAL A 89 9.32 -1.92 -7.76
C VAL A 89 8.01 -2.69 -7.94
N ALA A 90 7.99 -3.76 -8.72
CA ALA A 90 6.80 -4.56 -8.94
C ALA A 90 6.13 -5.09 -7.65
N PRO A 91 6.87 -5.44 -6.56
CA PRO A 91 6.25 -5.79 -5.29
C PRO A 91 5.38 -4.67 -4.68
N GLU A 92 5.80 -3.41 -4.80
CA GLU A 92 4.96 -2.27 -4.39
C GLU A 92 3.70 -2.18 -5.25
N ALA A 93 3.83 -2.35 -6.56
CA ALA A 93 2.72 -2.30 -7.49
C ALA A 93 1.69 -3.44 -7.29
N ALA A 94 2.07 -4.54 -6.65
CA ALA A 94 1.16 -5.61 -6.25
C ALA A 94 0.19 -5.21 -5.14
N CYS A 95 0.48 -4.14 -4.39
CA CYS A 95 -0.36 -3.62 -3.31
C CYS A 95 -1.53 -2.81 -3.90
N THR A 96 -2.69 -3.43 -4.11
CA THR A 96 -3.88 -2.69 -4.53
C THR A 96 -4.47 -1.90 -3.36
N SER A 97 -4.83 -0.63 -3.60
CA SER A 97 -5.31 0.25 -2.55
C SER A 97 -6.24 1.35 -3.06
N VAL A 98 -6.94 1.99 -2.13
CA VAL A 98 -7.68 3.23 -2.36
C VAL A 98 -7.06 4.31 -1.49
N GLN A 99 -6.81 5.49 -2.07
CA GLN A 99 -6.31 6.64 -1.33
C GLN A 99 -7.38 7.72 -1.24
N LEU A 100 -7.63 8.21 -0.03
CA LEU A 100 -8.50 9.34 0.24
C LEU A 100 -7.66 10.56 0.60
N HIS A 101 -7.74 11.61 -0.20
CA HIS A 101 -6.98 12.84 0.01
C HIS A 101 -7.89 13.89 0.66
N LEU A 102 -7.48 14.39 1.84
CA LEU A 102 -8.12 15.47 2.54
C LEU A 102 -7.26 16.73 2.44
N GLN A 103 -7.81 17.78 1.86
CA GLN A 103 -7.16 19.08 1.88
C GLN A 103 -7.48 19.79 3.19
N VAL A 104 -6.45 20.14 3.96
CA VAL A 104 -6.56 20.82 5.25
C VAL A 104 -5.63 22.03 5.29
N SER A 105 -5.94 23.03 6.12
CA SER A 105 -5.02 24.15 6.34
C SER A 105 -3.85 23.73 7.21
N PRO A 106 -2.69 24.43 7.17
CA PRO A 106 -1.55 24.15 8.04
C PRO A 106 -1.93 24.13 9.54
N GLU A 107 -2.83 25.02 9.97
CA GLU A 107 -3.28 25.14 11.35
C GLU A 107 -4.09 23.91 11.81
N GLN A 108 -4.79 23.28 10.89
CA GLN A 108 -5.62 22.08 11.16
C GLN A 108 -4.87 20.78 10.92
N PHE A 109 -3.69 20.82 10.34
CA PHE A 109 -2.95 19.64 9.91
C PHE A 109 -2.70 18.67 11.06
N ALA A 110 -2.18 19.16 12.20
CA ALA A 110 -1.86 18.31 13.35
C ALA A 110 -3.10 17.56 13.89
N ALA A 111 -4.23 18.24 13.97
CA ALA A 111 -5.48 17.62 14.45
C ALA A 111 -5.95 16.49 13.49
N HIS A 112 -5.91 16.73 12.18
CA HIS A 112 -6.29 15.72 11.17
C HIS A 112 -5.30 14.56 11.12
N TRP A 113 -4.00 14.84 11.18
CA TRP A 113 -2.97 13.82 11.25
C TRP A 113 -3.16 12.91 12.48
N ASN A 114 -3.28 13.50 13.66
CA ASN A 114 -3.49 12.74 14.90
C ASN A 114 -4.78 11.92 14.86
N ALA A 115 -5.86 12.47 14.30
CA ALA A 115 -7.11 11.73 14.12
C ALA A 115 -6.92 10.53 13.16
N ALA A 116 -6.21 10.71 12.05
CA ALA A 116 -5.89 9.63 11.11
C ALA A 116 -5.07 8.52 11.79
N GLN A 117 -4.07 8.88 12.59
CA GLN A 117 -3.29 7.93 13.37
C GLN A 117 -4.16 7.16 14.39
N ALA A 118 -5.08 7.85 15.07
CA ALA A 118 -5.96 7.23 16.05
C ALA A 118 -6.91 6.17 15.44
N ILE A 119 -7.33 6.37 14.19
CA ILE A 119 -8.25 5.43 13.51
C ILE A 119 -7.53 4.38 12.66
N ALA A 120 -6.22 4.48 12.47
CA ALA A 120 -5.47 3.56 11.60
C ALA A 120 -5.59 2.09 12.03
N GLY A 121 -5.52 1.80 13.33
CA GLY A 121 -5.71 0.44 13.85
C GLY A 121 -7.10 -0.13 13.54
N PRO A 122 -8.18 0.56 13.90
CA PRO A 122 -9.55 0.18 13.50
C PRO A 122 -9.72 0.01 11.99
N GLN A 123 -9.13 0.88 11.17
CA GLN A 123 -9.19 0.73 9.71
C GLN A 123 -8.54 -0.58 9.24
N VAL A 124 -7.36 -0.91 9.74
CA VAL A 124 -6.70 -2.19 9.42
C VAL A 124 -7.55 -3.37 9.88
N ALA A 125 -8.15 -3.29 11.08
CA ALA A 125 -8.98 -4.36 11.62
C ALA A 125 -10.20 -4.70 10.74
N VAL A 126 -10.79 -3.72 10.06
CA VAL A 126 -11.97 -3.93 9.20
C VAL A 126 -11.65 -4.09 7.72
N ALA A 127 -10.46 -3.66 7.28
CA ALA A 127 -10.09 -3.60 5.86
C ALA A 127 -8.99 -4.59 5.45
N ALA A 128 -8.36 -5.29 6.40
CA ALA A 128 -7.30 -6.25 6.11
C ALA A 128 -7.80 -7.39 5.21
N ASN A 129 -7.19 -7.54 4.03
CA ASN A 129 -7.59 -8.54 3.04
C ASN A 129 -6.44 -8.97 2.11
N SER A 130 -5.21 -9.03 2.64
CA SER A 130 -4.02 -9.42 1.88
C SER A 130 -3.17 -10.46 2.63
N PRO A 131 -3.72 -11.64 2.98
CA PRO A 131 -3.00 -12.62 3.79
C PRO A 131 -1.93 -13.40 3.04
N TYR A 132 -1.95 -13.40 1.71
CA TYR A 132 -1.05 -14.23 0.89
C TYR A 132 -0.15 -13.38 0.02
N LEU A 133 1.13 -13.82 -0.09
CA LEU A 133 2.09 -13.33 -1.07
C LEU A 133 2.99 -14.50 -1.51
N PHE A 134 3.12 -14.72 -2.81
CA PHE A 134 3.93 -15.79 -3.42
C PHE A 134 3.64 -17.18 -2.85
N GLY A 135 2.35 -17.48 -2.60
CA GLY A 135 1.91 -18.75 -2.05
C GLY A 135 2.18 -18.94 -0.55
N LYS A 136 2.65 -17.90 0.15
CA LYS A 136 2.87 -17.92 1.60
C LYS A 136 1.74 -17.22 2.33
N GLU A 137 1.26 -17.81 3.43
CA GLU A 137 0.37 -17.14 4.37
C GLU A 137 1.22 -16.29 5.34
N LEU A 138 1.04 -14.97 5.30
CA LEU A 138 1.84 -14.03 6.06
C LEU A 138 0.99 -13.30 7.11
N HIS A 139 0.87 -11.98 7.02
CA HIS A 139 0.01 -11.17 7.89
C HIS A 139 -1.38 -11.03 7.27
N ARG A 140 -2.43 -10.82 8.07
CA ARG A 140 -3.78 -10.51 7.55
C ARG A 140 -3.78 -9.29 6.62
N GLU A 141 -2.82 -8.38 6.83
CA GLU A 141 -2.57 -7.20 6.00
C GLU A 141 -1.09 -7.11 5.63
N THR A 142 -0.66 -7.98 4.73
CA THR A 142 0.74 -8.07 4.28
C THR A 142 1.19 -6.82 3.51
N ARG A 143 0.26 -6.05 2.92
CA ARG A 143 0.57 -4.82 2.18
C ARG A 143 1.35 -3.81 3.04
N ILE A 144 1.11 -3.74 4.34
CA ILE A 144 1.82 -2.79 5.21
C ILE A 144 3.33 -3.08 5.16
N THR A 145 3.73 -4.29 5.55
CA THR A 145 5.15 -4.67 5.59
C THR A 145 5.77 -4.71 4.19
N LEU A 146 5.02 -5.20 3.20
CA LEU A 146 5.48 -5.24 1.81
C LEU A 146 5.75 -3.84 1.28
N PHE A 147 4.83 -2.90 1.48
CA PHE A 147 4.96 -1.53 1.00
C PHE A 147 6.12 -0.80 1.69
N GLU A 148 6.27 -0.94 3.01
CA GLU A 148 7.39 -0.36 3.75
C GLU A 148 8.74 -0.85 3.22
N GLN A 149 8.88 -2.15 2.96
CA GLN A 149 10.13 -2.72 2.45
C GLN A 149 10.38 -2.38 0.98
N ALA A 150 9.36 -2.45 0.14
CA ALA A 150 9.47 -2.20 -1.30
C ALA A 150 9.74 -0.72 -1.65
N THR A 151 9.33 0.21 -0.79
CA THR A 151 9.56 1.65 -1.01
C THR A 151 10.76 2.21 -0.23
N ASP A 152 11.48 1.38 0.50
CA ASP A 152 12.63 1.80 1.30
C ASP A 152 13.87 2.01 0.42
N THR A 153 14.22 3.27 0.20
CA THR A 153 15.38 3.67 -0.62
C THR A 153 16.69 3.69 0.13
N ARG A 154 16.70 3.38 1.44
CA ARG A 154 17.92 3.41 2.25
C ARG A 154 18.75 2.15 1.99
N PRO A 155 20.04 2.27 1.63
CA PRO A 155 20.96 1.15 1.68
C PRO A 155 21.16 0.65 3.12
N ALA A 156 21.66 -0.57 3.25
CA ALA A 156 21.85 -1.23 4.56
C ALA A 156 22.67 -0.37 5.55
N GLU A 157 23.65 0.38 5.05
CA GLU A 157 24.47 1.28 5.87
C GLU A 157 23.65 2.40 6.53
N LEU A 158 22.75 3.07 5.79
CA LEU A 158 21.91 4.13 6.33
C LEU A 158 20.87 3.59 7.31
N LYS A 159 20.36 2.38 7.08
CA LYS A 159 19.49 1.68 8.04
C LYS A 159 20.22 1.44 9.36
N ALA A 160 21.47 0.95 9.30
CA ALA A 160 22.29 0.69 10.48
C ALA A 160 22.62 1.97 11.27
N GLN A 161 22.70 3.12 10.58
CA GLN A 161 22.89 4.44 11.20
C GLN A 161 21.61 5.03 11.80
N GLY A 162 20.47 4.35 11.72
CA GLY A 162 19.19 4.82 12.25
C GLY A 162 18.52 5.92 11.43
N VAL A 163 18.91 6.10 10.16
CA VAL A 163 18.21 7.03 9.25
C VAL A 163 16.78 6.56 9.08
N ARG A 164 15.80 7.45 9.22
CA ARG A 164 14.38 7.12 9.09
C ARG A 164 14.02 6.69 7.68
N PRO A 165 13.11 5.71 7.51
CA PRO A 165 12.56 5.37 6.21
C PRO A 165 11.67 6.51 5.68
N ARG A 166 11.47 6.54 4.38
CA ARG A 166 10.53 7.47 3.75
C ARG A 166 9.08 7.22 4.19
N VAL A 167 8.72 5.96 4.36
CA VAL A 167 7.39 5.53 4.81
C VAL A 167 7.52 5.02 6.24
N TRP A 168 6.79 5.62 7.15
CA TRP A 168 6.77 5.26 8.56
C TRP A 168 5.49 5.75 9.23
N PHE A 169 5.08 5.10 10.31
CA PHE A 169 3.80 5.38 10.96
C PHE A 169 3.82 6.62 11.86
N GLY A 170 4.97 7.05 12.33
CA GLY A 170 5.14 8.12 13.31
C GLY A 170 5.42 7.58 14.71
N GLU A 171 5.97 8.41 15.58
CA GLU A 171 6.42 8.04 16.93
C GLU A 171 5.64 8.76 18.02
N ARG A 172 4.96 9.86 17.69
CA ARG A 172 4.27 10.72 18.66
C ARG A 172 3.12 11.48 18.04
N TRP A 173 2.23 11.98 18.88
CA TRP A 173 1.26 12.99 18.46
C TRP A 173 1.99 14.27 18.10
N ILE A 174 1.53 14.94 17.06
CA ILE A 174 2.10 16.19 16.58
C ILE A 174 1.25 17.38 17.00
N THR A 175 1.85 18.57 17.12
CA THR A 175 1.18 19.83 17.43
C THR A 175 1.19 20.79 16.26
N SER A 176 2.06 20.56 15.30
CA SER A 176 2.25 21.41 14.10
C SER A 176 2.65 20.54 12.90
N VAL A 177 2.43 21.06 11.70
CA VAL A 177 2.93 20.44 10.45
C VAL A 177 4.47 20.35 10.43
N PHE A 178 5.16 21.17 11.22
CA PHE A 178 6.63 21.16 11.32
C PHE A 178 7.19 20.09 12.27
N ASP A 179 6.32 19.28 12.88
CA ASP A 179 6.75 18.18 13.77
C ASP A 179 7.04 16.87 13.00
N LEU A 180 6.82 16.85 11.66
CA LEU A 180 7.05 15.70 10.78
C LEU A 180 8.44 15.65 10.17
#